data_26e1174a1140f8efd2f77650c1404371
#
_entry.id   26e1174a1140f8efd2f77650c1404371
#
_cell.length_a   1.000
_cell.length_b   1.000
_cell.length_c   1.000
_cell.angle_alpha   90.00
_cell.angle_beta   90.00
_cell.angle_gamma   90.00
#
_symmetry.space_group_name_H-M   'P 1'
#
loop_
_entity.id
_entity.type
_entity.pdbx_description
1 polymer ?
#
loop_
_entity_poly.entity_id
_entity_poly.type
_entity_poly.pdbx_seq_one_letter_code
_entity_poly.pdbx_strand_id
1 'polypeptide(L)'
;MSELFEDTEMDRIKKAKILAMLEQAQKEKLNSKPIILTDTNFNSEIAENNLFVVDFWAPWCGPCRMVGPLIEELASEYSGKVTFGKLNVDDNKMVPIRFGVRGIPTLIIFKDGKVVDSVVGACSKSQIESKFKPYIERHT
;
A
#
# COMPACT_ATOMS: atom_id res chain seq x y z
N MET A 1 42.48 -13.14 24.47
CA MET A 1 41.07 -13.38 24.25
C MET A 1 40.48 -12.57 23.15
N SER A 2 41.28 -12.45 22.14
CA SER A 2 40.88 -11.71 20.93
C SER A 2 39.68 -12.31 20.23
N GLU A 3 39.48 -13.61 20.32
CA GLU A 3 38.37 -14.29 19.69
C GLU A 3 36.99 -13.82 20.19
N LEU A 4 36.94 -13.22 21.39
CA LEU A 4 35.68 -12.67 21.89
C LEU A 4 35.24 -11.43 21.12
N PHE A 5 36.16 -10.77 20.43
CA PHE A 5 35.91 -9.54 19.69
C PHE A 5 36.07 -9.67 18.19
N GLU A 6 36.41 -10.87 17.72
CA GLU A 6 36.55 -11.11 16.30
C GLU A 6 35.21 -11.46 15.68
N ASP A 7 34.81 -10.67 14.68
CA ASP A 7 33.67 -11.00 13.86
C ASP A 7 34.09 -12.08 12.87
N THR A 8 33.56 -13.28 13.05
CA THR A 8 33.73 -14.33 12.06
C THR A 8 32.80 -14.03 10.89
N GLU A 9 33.08 -14.64 9.73
CA GLU A 9 32.22 -14.53 8.57
C GLU A 9 30.79 -15.01 8.88
N MET A 10 30.66 -16.08 9.68
CA MET A 10 29.40 -16.60 10.15
C MET A 10 28.61 -15.56 10.96
N ASP A 11 29.31 -14.85 11.85
CA ASP A 11 28.68 -13.80 12.67
C ASP A 11 28.19 -12.63 11.82
N ARG A 12 28.94 -12.26 10.78
CA ARG A 12 28.54 -11.21 9.84
C ARG A 12 27.28 -11.61 9.09
N ILE A 13 27.19 -12.88 8.64
CA ILE A 13 26.03 -13.41 7.94
C ILE A 13 24.82 -13.40 8.87
N LYS A 14 24.98 -13.83 10.13
CA LYS A 14 23.90 -13.81 11.12
C LYS A 14 23.39 -12.40 11.38
N LYS A 15 24.31 -11.44 11.57
CA LYS A 15 23.95 -10.05 11.77
C LYS A 15 23.21 -9.47 10.59
N ALA A 16 23.66 -9.76 9.37
CA ALA A 16 23.00 -9.31 8.14
C ALA A 16 21.59 -9.87 8.03
N LYS A 17 21.38 -11.13 8.36
CA LYS A 17 20.06 -11.75 8.36
C LYS A 17 19.12 -11.13 9.38
N ILE A 18 19.64 -10.86 10.59
CA ILE A 18 18.85 -10.22 11.64
C ILE A 18 18.42 -8.82 11.21
N LEU A 19 19.35 -8.03 10.66
CA LEU A 19 19.04 -6.69 10.16
C LEU A 19 17.98 -6.72 9.05
N ALA A 20 18.10 -7.67 8.12
CA ALA A 20 17.13 -7.83 7.04
C ALA A 20 15.74 -8.18 7.58
N MET A 21 15.68 -9.04 8.59
CA MET A 21 14.42 -9.42 9.24
C MET A 21 13.79 -8.23 9.98
N LEU A 22 14.61 -7.43 10.65
CA LEU A 22 14.13 -6.23 11.35
C LEU A 22 13.61 -5.19 10.38
N GLU A 23 14.29 -4.97 9.27
CA GLU A 23 13.86 -4.06 8.21
C GLU A 23 12.54 -4.51 7.61
N GLN A 24 12.39 -5.80 7.35
CA GLN A 24 11.16 -6.37 6.82
C GLN A 24 10.00 -6.22 7.80
N ALA A 25 10.25 -6.49 9.08
CA ALA A 25 9.24 -6.33 10.14
C ALA A 25 8.78 -4.88 10.26
N GLN A 26 9.72 -3.91 10.16
CA GLN A 26 9.38 -2.49 10.17
C GLN A 26 8.55 -2.10 8.95
N LYS A 27 8.92 -2.59 7.77
CA LYS A 27 8.19 -2.34 6.54
C LYS A 27 6.76 -2.87 6.63
N GLU A 28 6.57 -4.08 7.13
CA GLU A 28 5.25 -4.67 7.33
C GLU A 28 4.41 -3.86 8.31
N LYS A 29 5.03 -3.40 9.41
CA LYS A 29 4.36 -2.57 10.41
C LYS A 29 3.95 -1.21 9.82
N LEU A 30 4.81 -0.58 9.04
CA LEU A 30 4.53 0.69 8.37
C LEU A 30 3.39 0.57 7.36
N ASN A 31 3.31 -0.58 6.66
CA ASN A 31 2.29 -0.83 5.65
C ASN A 31 1.00 -1.41 6.21
N SER A 32 0.88 -1.57 7.54
CA SER A 32 -0.33 -2.10 8.18
C SER A 32 -1.49 -1.11 8.20
N LYS A 33 -1.24 0.15 7.88
CA LYS A 33 -2.26 1.20 7.77
C LYS A 33 -2.18 1.86 6.41
N PRO A 34 -3.31 2.39 5.89
CA PRO A 34 -3.27 3.13 4.65
C PRO A 34 -2.36 4.35 4.74
N ILE A 35 -1.60 4.57 3.68
CA ILE A 35 -0.74 5.76 3.56
C ILE A 35 -1.62 6.94 3.16
N ILE A 36 -1.43 8.07 3.81
CA ILE A 36 -2.12 9.30 3.41
C ILE A 36 -1.40 9.87 2.19
N LEU A 37 -2.06 9.80 1.04
CA LEU A 37 -1.51 10.28 -0.22
C LEU A 37 -1.92 11.72 -0.48
N THR A 38 -1.01 12.45 -1.10
CA THR A 38 -1.22 13.84 -1.51
C THR A 38 -0.71 14.00 -2.93
N ASP A 39 -1.05 15.13 -3.57
CA ASP A 39 -0.49 15.47 -4.87
C ASP A 39 1.04 15.51 -4.83
N THR A 40 1.62 15.84 -3.67
CA THR A 40 3.07 15.96 -3.49
C THR A 40 3.76 14.60 -3.39
N ASN A 41 3.21 13.67 -2.59
CA ASN A 41 3.88 12.40 -2.31
C ASN A 41 3.44 11.24 -3.21
N PHE A 42 2.42 11.43 -4.02
CA PHE A 42 1.81 10.35 -4.81
C PHE A 42 2.82 9.58 -5.65
N ASN A 43 3.59 10.29 -6.47
CA ASN A 43 4.53 9.64 -7.39
C ASN A 43 5.59 8.81 -6.67
N SER A 44 6.15 9.35 -5.58
CA SER A 44 7.18 8.63 -4.83
C SER A 44 6.62 7.40 -4.11
N GLU A 45 5.43 7.51 -3.52
CA GLU A 45 4.81 6.39 -2.82
C GLU A 45 4.43 5.27 -3.79
N ILE A 46 3.86 5.61 -4.94
CA ILE A 46 3.51 4.62 -5.97
C ILE A 46 4.76 3.91 -6.50
N ALA A 47 5.86 4.66 -6.70
CA ALA A 47 7.11 4.11 -7.22
C ALA A 47 7.78 3.13 -6.24
N GLU A 48 7.63 3.35 -4.94
CA GLU A 48 8.28 2.54 -3.90
C GLU A 48 7.52 1.26 -3.57
N ASN A 49 6.30 1.12 -4.04
CA ASN A 49 5.42 0.01 -3.67
C ASN A 49 4.94 -0.73 -4.91
N ASN A 50 5.20 -2.02 -4.94
CA ASN A 50 4.95 -2.88 -6.10
C ASN A 50 3.47 -3.00 -6.45
N LEU A 51 2.62 -3.30 -5.47
CA LEU A 51 1.18 -3.40 -5.63
C LEU A 51 0.50 -2.42 -4.69
N PHE A 52 -0.24 -1.49 -5.25
CA PHE A 52 -0.79 -0.36 -4.50
C PHE A 52 -2.27 -0.16 -4.86
N VAL A 53 -3.11 -0.06 -3.84
CA VAL A 53 -4.54 0.25 -4.00
C VAL A 53 -4.78 1.65 -3.44
N VAL A 54 -5.28 2.55 -4.27
CA VAL A 54 -5.55 3.93 -3.87
C VAL A 54 -7.05 4.16 -3.77
N ASP A 55 -7.50 4.64 -2.61
CA ASP A 55 -8.87 5.05 -2.34
C ASP A 55 -8.99 6.57 -2.50
N PHE A 56 -9.68 6.99 -3.54
CA PHE A 56 -10.02 8.41 -3.77
C PHE A 56 -11.34 8.69 -3.04
N TRP A 57 -11.29 9.57 -2.05
CA TRP A 57 -12.42 9.81 -1.16
C TRP A 57 -12.57 11.28 -0.78
N ALA A 58 -13.68 11.61 -0.12
CA ALA A 58 -13.89 12.94 0.50
C ALA A 58 -14.70 12.78 1.78
N PRO A 59 -14.52 13.70 2.76
CA PRO A 59 -15.22 13.62 4.04
C PRO A 59 -16.75 13.67 3.95
N TRP A 60 -17.28 14.38 2.95
CA TRP A 60 -18.72 14.53 2.75
C TRP A 60 -19.38 13.37 2.03
N CYS A 61 -18.61 12.42 1.55
CA CYS A 61 -19.08 11.32 0.71
C CYS A 61 -19.62 10.18 1.58
N GLY A 62 -20.92 9.91 1.50
CA GLY A 62 -21.56 8.83 2.25
C GLY A 62 -21.00 7.44 1.92
N PRO A 63 -21.00 7.02 0.64
CA PRO A 63 -20.44 5.72 0.26
C PRO A 63 -18.97 5.55 0.62
N CYS A 64 -18.18 6.62 0.65
CA CYS A 64 -16.78 6.58 1.08
C CYS A 64 -16.64 6.11 2.52
N ARG A 65 -17.62 6.42 3.36
CA ARG A 65 -17.62 6.00 4.78
C ARG A 65 -17.80 4.50 4.93
N MET A 66 -18.37 3.84 3.94
CA MET A 66 -18.50 2.38 3.92
C MET A 66 -17.20 1.72 3.43
N VAL A 67 -16.56 2.31 2.43
CA VAL A 67 -15.33 1.76 1.85
C VAL A 67 -14.12 2.01 2.73
N GLY A 68 -14.03 3.17 3.40
CA GLY A 68 -12.89 3.53 4.24
C GLY A 68 -12.51 2.47 5.27
N PRO A 69 -13.43 1.98 6.09
CA PRO A 69 -13.13 0.92 7.05
C PRO A 69 -12.66 -0.39 6.39
N LEU A 70 -13.16 -0.71 5.21
CA LEU A 70 -12.72 -1.90 4.45
C LEU A 70 -11.26 -1.73 4.00
N ILE A 71 -10.88 -0.55 3.57
CA ILE A 71 -9.51 -0.23 3.16
C ILE A 71 -8.56 -0.37 4.36
N GLU A 72 -8.97 0.08 5.54
CA GLU A 72 -8.15 -0.07 6.75
C GLU A 72 -8.00 -1.53 7.16
N GLU A 73 -9.08 -2.29 7.08
CA GLU A 73 -9.06 -3.72 7.37
C GLU A 73 -8.15 -4.47 6.40
N LEU A 74 -8.27 -4.18 5.10
CA LEU A 74 -7.45 -4.80 4.07
C LEU A 74 -5.97 -4.42 4.19
N ALA A 75 -5.67 -3.17 4.54
CA ALA A 75 -4.30 -2.72 4.76
C ALA A 75 -3.62 -3.54 5.86
N SER A 76 -4.35 -3.86 6.92
CA SER A 76 -3.86 -4.70 8.00
C SER A 76 -3.68 -6.15 7.56
N GLU A 77 -4.69 -6.72 6.90
CA GLU A 77 -4.67 -8.12 6.47
C GLU A 77 -3.60 -8.43 5.43
N TYR A 78 -3.36 -7.51 4.52
CA TYR A 78 -2.40 -7.70 3.41
C TYR A 78 -1.09 -6.95 3.64
N SER A 79 -0.79 -6.60 4.88
CA SER A 79 0.46 -5.95 5.25
C SER A 79 1.66 -6.74 4.71
N GLY A 80 2.58 -6.04 4.05
CA GLY A 80 3.74 -6.66 3.42
C GLY A 80 3.50 -7.22 2.02
N LYS A 81 2.25 -7.36 1.60
CA LYS A 81 1.89 -7.88 0.26
C LYS A 81 1.28 -6.83 -0.64
N VAL A 82 0.41 -6.01 -0.08
CA VAL A 82 -0.30 -4.94 -0.79
C VAL A 82 -0.23 -3.69 0.06
N THR A 83 0.08 -2.58 -0.58
CA THR A 83 0.07 -1.27 0.07
C THR A 83 -1.23 -0.56 -0.28
N PHE A 84 -1.85 0.04 0.72
CA PHE A 84 -3.08 0.80 0.54
C PHE A 84 -2.82 2.27 0.83
N GLY A 85 -3.45 3.14 0.08
CA GLY A 85 -3.37 4.58 0.30
C GLY A 85 -4.74 5.23 0.19
N LYS A 86 -4.87 6.39 0.82
CA LYS A 86 -6.09 7.19 0.79
C LYS A 86 -5.73 8.59 0.32
N LEU A 87 -6.44 9.08 -0.68
CA LEU A 87 -6.24 10.41 -1.22
C LEU A 87 -7.54 11.20 -1.12
N ASN A 88 -7.52 12.28 -0.33
CA ASN A 88 -8.66 13.18 -0.18
C ASN A 88 -8.74 14.09 -1.40
N VAL A 89 -9.77 13.95 -2.21
CA VAL A 89 -9.91 14.70 -3.45
C VAL A 89 -10.23 16.18 -3.24
N ASP A 90 -10.71 16.56 -2.06
CA ASP A 90 -10.95 17.98 -1.75
C ASP A 90 -9.64 18.74 -1.61
N ASP A 91 -8.63 18.10 -1.01
CA ASP A 91 -7.33 18.72 -0.74
C ASP A 91 -6.32 18.49 -1.87
N ASN A 92 -6.59 17.53 -2.74
CA ASN A 92 -5.65 17.09 -3.78
C ASN A 92 -6.38 16.95 -5.11
N LYS A 93 -6.25 17.96 -5.95
CA LYS A 93 -6.98 18.03 -7.23
C LYS A 93 -6.20 17.46 -8.42
N MET A 94 -4.86 17.47 -8.35
CA MET A 94 -4.01 17.12 -9.48
C MET A 94 -4.05 15.64 -9.82
N VAL A 95 -3.90 14.77 -8.81
CA VAL A 95 -3.88 13.32 -9.02
C VAL A 95 -5.23 12.81 -9.53
N PRO A 96 -6.38 13.20 -8.93
CA PRO A 96 -7.68 12.78 -9.48
C PRO A 96 -7.88 13.17 -10.95
N ILE A 97 -7.50 14.38 -11.33
CA ILE A 97 -7.59 14.85 -12.72
C ILE A 97 -6.71 13.98 -13.62
N ARG A 98 -5.48 13.72 -13.20
CA ARG A 98 -4.53 12.92 -13.97
C ARG A 98 -5.06 11.52 -14.30
N PHE A 99 -5.77 10.89 -13.38
CA PHE A 99 -6.30 9.54 -13.55
C PHE A 99 -7.78 9.52 -13.95
N GLY A 100 -8.36 10.67 -14.26
CA GLY A 100 -9.75 10.74 -14.74
C GLY A 100 -10.78 10.34 -13.69
N VAL A 101 -10.49 10.57 -12.41
CA VAL A 101 -11.43 10.28 -11.32
C VAL A 101 -12.54 11.33 -11.34
N ARG A 102 -13.76 10.91 -11.61
CA ARG A 102 -14.94 11.79 -11.70
C ARG A 102 -15.94 11.57 -10.59
N GLY A 103 -16.00 10.35 -10.06
CA GLY A 103 -16.89 9.99 -8.97
C GLY A 103 -16.12 9.39 -7.83
N ILE A 104 -16.66 9.46 -6.63
CA ILE A 104 -16.06 8.88 -5.42
C ILE A 104 -17.09 8.04 -4.68
N PRO A 105 -16.67 6.96 -3.99
CA PRO A 105 -15.30 6.48 -3.95
C PRO A 105 -14.85 5.88 -5.29
N THR A 106 -13.57 6.02 -5.59
CA THR A 106 -12.94 5.32 -6.70
C THR A 106 -11.69 4.64 -6.15
N LEU A 107 -11.56 3.35 -6.41
CA LEU A 107 -10.35 2.60 -6.10
C LEU A 107 -9.60 2.35 -7.37
N ILE A 108 -8.31 2.67 -7.39
CA ILE A 108 -7.43 2.37 -8.52
C ILE A 108 -6.33 1.45 -8.04
N ILE A 109 -6.10 0.36 -8.76
CA ILE A 109 -5.08 -0.62 -8.46
C ILE A 109 -3.88 -0.38 -9.37
N PHE A 110 -2.72 -0.21 -8.76
CA PHE A 110 -1.44 0.03 -9.45
C PHE A 110 -0.53 -1.18 -9.26
N LYS A 111 0.05 -1.66 -10.34
CA LYS A 111 1.09 -2.69 -10.31
C LYS A 111 2.33 -2.11 -10.98
N ASP A 112 3.44 -2.05 -10.25
CA ASP A 112 4.70 -1.48 -10.72
C ASP A 112 4.53 -0.07 -11.32
N GLY A 113 3.70 0.74 -10.64
CA GLY A 113 3.44 2.12 -11.03
C GLY A 113 2.42 2.31 -12.14
N LYS A 114 1.82 1.24 -12.65
CA LYS A 114 0.84 1.29 -13.74
C LYS A 114 -0.55 0.89 -13.27
N VAL A 115 -1.57 1.58 -13.76
CA VAL A 115 -2.96 1.23 -13.49
C VAL A 115 -3.28 -0.12 -14.14
N VAL A 116 -3.76 -1.07 -13.34
CA VAL A 116 -4.16 -2.40 -13.84
C VAL A 116 -5.65 -2.66 -13.68
N ASP A 117 -6.32 -2.00 -12.75
CA ASP A 117 -7.76 -2.13 -12.56
C ASP A 117 -8.32 -0.96 -11.76
N SER A 118 -9.65 -0.84 -11.74
CA SER A 118 -10.32 0.19 -10.96
C SER A 118 -11.74 -0.24 -10.59
N VAL A 119 -12.28 0.36 -9.54
CA VAL A 119 -13.68 0.18 -9.11
C VAL A 119 -14.24 1.56 -8.76
N VAL A 120 -15.41 1.88 -9.29
CA VAL A 120 -16.09 3.13 -8.98
C VAL A 120 -17.35 2.82 -8.16
N GLY A 121 -17.53 3.56 -7.06
CA GLY A 121 -18.69 3.43 -6.20
C GLY A 121 -18.48 2.48 -5.04
N ALA A 122 -19.52 2.32 -4.22
CA ALA A 122 -19.49 1.43 -3.08
C ALA A 122 -19.27 -0.01 -3.52
N CYS A 123 -18.42 -0.74 -2.80
CA CYS A 123 -18.11 -2.12 -3.11
C CYS A 123 -17.87 -2.90 -1.82
N SER A 124 -18.02 -4.22 -1.91
CA SER A 124 -17.76 -5.12 -0.80
C SER A 124 -16.29 -5.44 -0.69
N LYS A 125 -15.89 -5.97 0.47
CA LYS A 125 -14.51 -6.41 0.70
C LYS A 125 -14.07 -7.42 -0.36
N SER A 126 -14.91 -8.41 -0.65
CA SER A 126 -14.59 -9.44 -1.65
C SER A 126 -14.45 -8.88 -3.06
N GLN A 127 -15.23 -7.86 -3.41
CA GLN A 127 -15.10 -7.19 -4.70
C GLN A 127 -13.76 -6.47 -4.80
N ILE A 128 -13.35 -5.79 -3.73
CA ILE A 128 -12.04 -5.12 -3.69
C ILE A 128 -10.93 -6.16 -3.83
N GLU A 129 -11.00 -7.22 -3.04
CA GLU A 129 -10.00 -8.29 -3.08
C GLU A 129 -9.88 -8.92 -4.48
N SER A 130 -11.00 -9.12 -5.17
CA SER A 130 -10.98 -9.69 -6.50
C SER A 130 -10.21 -8.84 -7.51
N LYS A 131 -10.09 -7.54 -7.26
CA LYS A 131 -9.40 -6.60 -8.15
C LYS A 131 -7.89 -6.59 -7.98
N PHE A 132 -7.39 -6.85 -6.78
CA PHE A 132 -5.94 -6.81 -6.55
C PHE A 132 -5.28 -8.17 -6.35
N LYS A 133 -6.00 -9.18 -5.85
CA LYS A 133 -5.43 -10.51 -5.60
C LYS A 133 -4.71 -11.12 -6.81
N PRO A 134 -5.22 -11.00 -8.04
CA PRO A 134 -4.53 -11.55 -9.21
C PRO A 134 -3.12 -11.01 -9.40
N TYR A 135 -2.82 -9.85 -8.85
CA TYR A 135 -1.54 -9.17 -9.04
C TYR A 135 -0.56 -9.39 -7.87
N ILE A 136 -0.97 -10.12 -6.84
CA ILE A 136 -0.05 -10.47 -5.74
C ILE A 136 0.98 -11.45 -6.28
N GLU A 137 2.28 -11.11 -6.08
CA GLU A 137 3.37 -11.98 -6.50
C GLU A 137 3.36 -13.26 -5.69
N ARG A 138 3.45 -14.39 -6.40
CA ARG A 138 3.58 -15.69 -5.79
C ARG A 138 5.05 -16.06 -5.75
N HIS A 139 5.56 -16.24 -4.55
CA HIS A 139 6.89 -16.82 -4.37
C HIS A 139 6.76 -18.32 -4.43
N THR A 140 7.36 -18.92 -5.42
CA THR A 140 7.48 -20.37 -5.55
C THR A 140 8.73 -20.84 -4.85
#